data_89bc31f81d2b59e5ed705af3ac00161d
#
_entry.id   89bc31f81d2b59e5ed705af3ac00161d
#
_cell.length_a   1.000
_cell.length_b   1.000
_cell.length_c   1.000
_cell.angle_alpha   90.00
_cell.angle_beta   90.00
_cell.angle_gamma   90.00
#
_symmetry.space_group_name_H-M   'P 1'
#
loop_
_entity.id
_entity.type
_entity.pdbx_description
1 polymer ?
#
loop_
_entity_poly.entity_id
_entity_poly.type
_entity_poly.pdbx_seq_one_letter_code
_entity_poly.pdbx_strand_id
1 'polypeptide(L)'
;AGGATCLSVLTDGPSFQGDDAYLTAAHAATRLPCLRKDFMYDTYQVAEARALHADCILIIMASVSDAQAAELEAAATEHGMDVLIEVHDLAELERAGALKSPLIGINNRNLHTFDITLQTTRDLARQVPEDRLIISESGLFTPADLADVAAYGARCFLIGESLMRQADVTAATRAILARPLTSEGGA
;
A
#
# COMPACT_ATOMS: atom_id res chain seq x y z
N ALA A 1 4.46 -10.98 14.64
CA ALA A 1 4.31 -10.84 16.10
C ALA A 1 3.41 -9.64 16.47
N GLY A 2 3.51 -8.51 15.79
CA GLY A 2 2.74 -7.28 16.05
C GLY A 2 1.28 -7.31 15.60
N GLY A 3 0.90 -8.21 14.70
CA GLY A 3 -0.46 -8.30 14.15
C GLY A 3 -0.57 -7.82 12.70
N ALA A 4 0.54 -7.54 12.02
CA ALA A 4 0.53 -7.26 10.59
C ALA A 4 -0.01 -8.47 9.81
N THR A 5 -0.75 -8.21 8.72
CA THR A 5 -1.33 -9.24 7.84
C THR A 5 -0.52 -9.44 6.56
N CYS A 6 0.27 -8.46 6.16
CA CYS A 6 1.20 -8.51 5.04
C CYS A 6 2.41 -7.63 5.33
N LEU A 7 3.45 -7.75 4.52
CA LEU A 7 4.65 -6.91 4.59
C LEU A 7 4.79 -6.12 3.29
N SER A 8 5.14 -4.84 3.40
CA SER A 8 5.59 -4.01 2.28
C SER A 8 7.09 -3.85 2.39
N VAL A 9 7.82 -4.31 1.38
CA VAL A 9 9.29 -4.35 1.38
C VAL A 9 9.81 -3.42 0.30
N LEU A 10 10.61 -2.45 0.72
CA LEU A 10 11.25 -1.49 -0.18
C LEU A 10 12.41 -2.15 -0.90
N THR A 11 12.40 -2.14 -2.24
CA THR A 11 13.47 -2.70 -3.08
C THR A 11 14.15 -1.64 -3.96
N ASP A 12 13.51 -0.51 -4.23
CA ASP A 12 14.14 0.61 -4.93
C ASP A 12 15.23 1.28 -4.07
N GLY A 13 16.47 1.23 -4.52
CA GLY A 13 17.62 1.81 -3.83
C GLY A 13 17.59 3.34 -3.79
N PRO A 14 17.49 4.01 -4.94
CA PRO A 14 17.63 5.47 -5.04
C PRO A 14 16.59 6.26 -4.25
N SER A 15 15.32 5.87 -4.32
CA SER A 15 14.21 6.64 -3.74
C SER A 15 13.83 6.17 -2.35
N PHE A 16 13.87 4.86 -2.11
CA PHE A 16 13.38 4.26 -0.87
C PHE A 16 14.48 3.65 0.01
N GLN A 17 15.74 3.70 -0.42
CA GLN A 17 16.86 3.04 0.27
C GLN A 17 16.61 1.53 0.48
N GLY A 18 15.92 0.91 -0.49
CA GLY A 18 15.60 -0.50 -0.51
C GLY A 18 16.72 -1.37 -1.06
N ASP A 19 16.50 -2.68 -1.02
CA ASP A 19 17.39 -3.68 -1.60
C ASP A 19 16.57 -4.95 -1.88
N ASP A 20 16.81 -5.61 -3.01
CA ASP A 20 16.16 -6.87 -3.39
C ASP A 20 16.37 -7.97 -2.35
N ALA A 21 17.53 -7.97 -1.68
CA ALA A 21 17.82 -8.91 -0.61
C ALA A 21 16.85 -8.78 0.57
N TYR A 22 16.27 -7.60 0.80
CA TYR A 22 15.29 -7.41 1.87
C TYR A 22 14.00 -8.18 1.60
N LEU A 23 13.56 -8.26 0.34
CA LEU A 23 12.36 -9.01 -0.04
C LEU A 23 12.56 -10.51 0.20
N THR A 24 13.67 -11.06 -0.26
CA THR A 24 14.03 -12.47 -0.02
C THR A 24 14.15 -12.78 1.47
N ALA A 25 14.78 -11.89 2.25
CA ALA A 25 14.92 -12.05 3.69
C ALA A 25 13.57 -11.97 4.42
N ALA A 26 12.69 -11.05 4.02
CA ALA A 26 11.35 -10.93 4.59
C ALA A 26 10.51 -12.17 4.33
N HIS A 27 10.49 -12.67 3.09
CA HIS A 27 9.79 -13.90 2.73
C HIS A 27 10.29 -15.11 3.53
N ALA A 28 11.61 -15.24 3.71
CA ALA A 28 12.20 -16.34 4.49
C ALA A 28 11.87 -16.27 5.99
N ALA A 29 11.65 -15.06 6.53
CA ALA A 29 11.41 -14.83 7.96
C ALA A 29 9.94 -15.02 8.38
N THR A 30 8.98 -15.06 7.45
CA THR A 30 7.55 -15.12 7.75
C THR A 30 6.77 -15.84 6.66
N ARG A 31 5.50 -16.18 6.98
CA ARG A 31 4.53 -16.66 5.99
C ARG A 31 3.55 -15.57 5.54
N LEU A 32 3.78 -14.33 5.93
CA LEU A 32 2.93 -13.23 5.50
C LEU A 32 3.22 -12.90 4.03
N PRO A 33 2.18 -12.56 3.24
CA PRO A 33 2.38 -12.08 1.88
C PRO A 33 3.29 -10.84 1.84
N CYS A 34 4.15 -10.77 0.84
CA CYS A 34 5.11 -9.69 0.64
C CYS A 34 4.77 -8.87 -0.61
N LEU A 35 4.53 -7.57 -0.42
CA LEU A 35 4.46 -6.59 -1.48
C LEU A 35 5.89 -6.10 -1.81
N ARG A 36 6.32 -6.21 -3.07
CA ARG A 36 7.49 -5.49 -3.58
C ARG A 36 7.12 -4.02 -3.80
N LYS A 37 7.60 -3.14 -2.93
CA LYS A 37 7.40 -1.69 -3.08
C LYS A 37 8.56 -1.10 -3.85
N ASP A 38 8.32 -0.89 -5.13
CA ASP A 38 9.29 -0.44 -6.13
C ASP A 38 8.58 0.39 -7.21
N PHE A 39 9.34 1.10 -8.04
CA PHE A 39 8.84 1.72 -9.26
C PHE A 39 8.90 0.71 -10.41
N MET A 40 7.75 0.22 -10.85
CA MET A 40 7.62 -0.75 -11.93
C MET A 40 7.36 -0.05 -13.26
N TYR A 41 8.25 -0.26 -14.24
CA TYR A 41 8.15 0.32 -15.58
C TYR A 41 8.19 -0.71 -16.70
N ASP A 42 8.68 -1.92 -16.39
CA ASP A 42 8.94 -3.00 -17.36
C ASP A 42 8.46 -4.34 -16.79
N THR A 43 7.90 -5.18 -17.65
CA THR A 43 7.42 -6.53 -17.27
C THR A 43 8.55 -7.45 -16.79
N TYR A 44 9.82 -7.16 -17.16
CA TYR A 44 10.98 -7.85 -16.58
C TYR A 44 11.03 -7.70 -15.05
N GLN A 45 10.75 -6.48 -14.53
CA GLN A 45 10.74 -6.25 -13.08
C GLN A 45 9.65 -7.07 -12.38
N VAL A 46 8.54 -7.36 -13.07
CA VAL A 46 7.46 -8.22 -12.56
C VAL A 46 7.94 -9.67 -12.44
N ALA A 47 8.62 -10.19 -13.48
CA ALA A 47 9.21 -11.53 -13.42
C ALA A 47 10.29 -11.62 -12.33
N GLU A 48 11.11 -10.60 -12.19
CA GLU A 48 12.12 -10.48 -11.13
C GLU A 48 11.47 -10.44 -9.75
N ALA A 49 10.37 -9.67 -9.55
CA ALA A 49 9.61 -9.63 -8.30
C ALA A 49 9.16 -11.04 -7.89
N ARG A 50 8.64 -11.82 -8.83
CA ARG A 50 8.25 -13.21 -8.57
C ARG A 50 9.44 -14.08 -8.20
N ALA A 51 10.58 -13.92 -8.88
CA ALA A 51 11.81 -14.65 -8.58
C ALA A 51 12.37 -14.32 -7.18
N LEU A 52 12.15 -13.10 -6.71
CA LEU A 52 12.48 -12.62 -5.35
C LEU A 52 11.41 -12.98 -4.31
N HIS A 53 10.41 -13.77 -4.67
CA HIS A 53 9.31 -14.23 -3.83
C HIS A 53 8.29 -13.17 -3.42
N ALA A 54 8.06 -12.14 -4.25
CA ALA A 54 6.92 -11.25 -4.06
C ALA A 54 5.60 -12.00 -4.26
N ASP A 55 4.59 -11.65 -3.48
CA ASP A 55 3.21 -12.10 -3.65
C ASP A 55 2.36 -11.01 -4.30
N CYS A 56 2.82 -9.76 -4.24
CA CYS A 56 2.16 -8.59 -4.79
C CYS A 56 3.19 -7.59 -5.34
N ILE A 57 2.84 -6.89 -6.41
CA ILE A 57 3.60 -5.75 -6.93
C ILE A 57 2.85 -4.45 -6.75
N LEU A 58 3.55 -3.32 -6.87
CA LEU A 58 2.99 -1.97 -6.85
C LEU A 58 2.95 -1.40 -8.27
N ILE A 59 1.80 -0.85 -8.67
CA ILE A 59 1.68 0.00 -9.86
C ILE A 59 1.30 1.41 -9.41
N ILE A 60 2.20 2.37 -9.58
CA ILE A 60 1.98 3.77 -9.23
C ILE A 60 1.44 4.48 -10.47
N MET A 61 0.15 4.85 -10.49
CA MET A 61 -0.50 5.44 -11.66
C MET A 61 0.12 6.76 -12.10
N ALA A 62 0.69 7.52 -11.16
CA ALA A 62 1.45 8.75 -11.45
C ALA A 62 2.70 8.51 -12.29
N SER A 63 3.29 7.31 -12.26
CA SER A 63 4.59 7.00 -12.87
C SER A 63 4.52 6.26 -14.19
N VAL A 64 3.34 5.76 -14.59
CA VAL A 64 3.17 4.92 -15.79
C VAL A 64 2.03 5.41 -16.67
N SER A 65 2.10 5.09 -17.96
CA SER A 65 0.97 5.23 -18.88
C SER A 65 -0.06 4.11 -18.67
N ASP A 66 -1.27 4.30 -19.21
CA ASP A 66 -2.33 3.27 -19.10
C ASP A 66 -1.93 1.95 -19.77
N ALA A 67 -1.21 2.02 -20.90
CA ALA A 67 -0.70 0.84 -21.59
C ALA A 67 0.31 0.09 -20.73
N GLN A 68 1.27 0.79 -20.13
CA GLN A 68 2.25 0.19 -19.22
C GLN A 68 1.57 -0.41 -17.98
N ALA A 69 0.61 0.28 -17.37
CA ALA A 69 -0.14 -0.25 -16.22
C ALA A 69 -0.84 -1.56 -16.56
N ALA A 70 -1.50 -1.63 -17.73
CA ALA A 70 -2.17 -2.85 -18.19
C ALA A 70 -1.19 -4.00 -18.49
N GLU A 71 -0.02 -3.70 -19.07
CA GLU A 71 1.02 -4.70 -19.34
C GLU A 71 1.61 -5.25 -18.04
N LEU A 72 1.88 -4.38 -17.06
CA LEU A 72 2.40 -4.78 -15.74
C LEU A 72 1.38 -5.64 -14.98
N GLU A 73 0.10 -5.25 -14.98
CA GLU A 73 -0.97 -6.03 -14.34
C GLU A 73 -1.13 -7.41 -14.99
N ALA A 74 -1.10 -7.48 -16.34
CA ALA A 74 -1.18 -8.75 -17.07
C ALA A 74 0.00 -9.67 -16.71
N ALA A 75 1.22 -9.14 -16.71
CA ALA A 75 2.41 -9.89 -16.33
C ALA A 75 2.34 -10.40 -14.88
N ALA A 76 1.88 -9.56 -13.94
CA ALA A 76 1.68 -9.99 -12.55
C ALA A 76 0.69 -11.14 -12.43
N THR A 77 -0.42 -11.06 -13.17
CA THR A 77 -1.45 -12.11 -13.23
C THR A 77 -0.88 -13.43 -13.77
N GLU A 78 -0.07 -13.38 -14.84
CA GLU A 78 0.59 -14.57 -15.39
C GLU A 78 1.54 -15.24 -14.40
N HIS A 79 2.20 -14.43 -13.55
CA HIS A 79 3.06 -14.93 -12.49
C HIS A 79 2.33 -15.27 -11.19
N GLY A 80 1.01 -15.17 -11.14
CA GLY A 80 0.18 -15.48 -9.97
C GLY A 80 0.40 -14.52 -8.80
N MET A 81 0.68 -13.26 -9.08
CA MET A 81 0.83 -12.20 -8.08
C MET A 81 -0.36 -11.26 -8.10
N ASP A 82 -0.68 -10.73 -6.93
CA ASP A 82 -1.60 -9.59 -6.79
C ASP A 82 -0.95 -8.27 -7.23
N VAL A 83 -1.78 -7.27 -7.45
CA VAL A 83 -1.34 -5.92 -7.82
C VAL A 83 -1.98 -4.90 -6.89
N LEU A 84 -1.18 -4.07 -6.25
CA LEU A 84 -1.64 -2.86 -5.56
C LEU A 84 -1.54 -1.68 -6.52
N ILE A 85 -2.68 -1.07 -6.86
CA ILE A 85 -2.75 0.09 -7.75
C ILE A 85 -2.77 1.35 -6.88
N GLU A 86 -1.67 2.10 -6.88
CA GLU A 86 -1.52 3.32 -6.07
C GLU A 86 -1.97 4.54 -6.87
N VAL A 87 -2.84 5.36 -6.24
CA VAL A 87 -3.38 6.61 -6.78
C VAL A 87 -3.25 7.76 -5.78
N HIS A 88 -3.11 9.00 -6.30
CA HIS A 88 -2.93 10.21 -5.50
C HIS A 88 -4.03 11.24 -5.72
N ASP A 89 -4.76 11.15 -6.83
CA ASP A 89 -5.83 12.06 -7.20
C ASP A 89 -6.94 11.34 -7.99
N LEU A 90 -7.98 12.11 -8.32
CA LEU A 90 -9.14 11.59 -9.04
C LEU A 90 -8.80 11.14 -10.47
N ALA A 91 -7.93 11.86 -11.17
CA ALA A 91 -7.56 11.52 -12.53
C ALA A 91 -6.82 10.18 -12.60
N GLU A 92 -5.94 9.92 -11.62
CA GLU A 92 -5.27 8.63 -11.49
C GLU A 92 -6.26 7.51 -11.10
N LEU A 93 -7.22 7.79 -10.21
CA LEU A 93 -8.26 6.82 -9.83
C LEU A 93 -9.16 6.45 -11.04
N GLU A 94 -9.54 7.42 -11.86
CA GLU A 94 -10.31 7.17 -13.10
C GLU A 94 -9.52 6.27 -14.06
N ARG A 95 -8.24 6.52 -14.26
CA ARG A 95 -7.34 5.66 -15.07
C ARG A 95 -7.20 4.26 -14.47
N ALA A 96 -7.08 4.14 -13.16
CA ALA A 96 -7.01 2.87 -12.43
C ALA A 96 -8.28 2.01 -12.62
N GLY A 97 -9.41 2.63 -12.95
CA GLY A 97 -10.67 1.95 -13.25
C GLY A 97 -10.61 0.99 -14.45
N ALA A 98 -9.64 1.15 -15.36
CA ALA A 98 -9.41 0.24 -16.48
C ALA A 98 -8.70 -1.06 -16.09
N LEU A 99 -8.03 -1.09 -14.94
CA LEU A 99 -7.32 -2.26 -14.42
C LEU A 99 -8.28 -3.19 -13.65
N LYS A 100 -7.90 -4.45 -13.49
CA LYS A 100 -8.75 -5.51 -12.92
C LYS A 100 -8.49 -5.79 -11.44
N SER A 101 -7.32 -5.41 -10.93
CA SER A 101 -6.96 -5.68 -9.53
C SER A 101 -8.00 -5.11 -8.57
N PRO A 102 -8.44 -5.87 -7.57
CA PRO A 102 -9.36 -5.37 -6.55
C PRO A 102 -8.69 -4.42 -5.55
N LEU A 103 -7.36 -4.26 -5.56
CA LEU A 103 -6.63 -3.52 -4.55
C LEU A 103 -6.32 -2.09 -5.03
N ILE A 104 -6.93 -1.09 -4.39
CA ILE A 104 -6.67 0.33 -4.65
C ILE A 104 -5.97 0.95 -3.44
N GLY A 105 -4.75 1.40 -3.65
CA GLY A 105 -3.97 2.17 -2.69
C GLY A 105 -4.21 3.66 -2.87
N ILE A 106 -4.70 4.34 -1.84
CA ILE A 106 -4.82 5.79 -1.83
C ILE A 106 -3.67 6.35 -1.00
N ASN A 107 -2.70 6.97 -1.68
CA ASN A 107 -1.54 7.54 -1.03
C ASN A 107 -1.81 8.99 -0.61
N ASN A 108 -1.80 9.23 0.70
CA ASN A 108 -2.01 10.54 1.31
C ASN A 108 -0.81 11.48 1.17
N ARG A 109 0.31 11.01 0.63
CA ARG A 109 1.50 11.82 0.37
C ARG A 109 1.49 12.33 -1.07
N ASN A 110 1.52 13.64 -1.24
CA ASN A 110 1.73 14.24 -2.54
C ASN A 110 3.18 13.99 -3.01
N LEU A 111 3.35 13.42 -4.20
CA LEU A 111 4.68 13.06 -4.73
C LEU A 111 5.52 14.28 -5.16
N HIS A 112 4.91 15.45 -5.35
CA HIS A 112 5.61 16.67 -5.77
C HIS A 112 6.02 17.55 -4.59
N THR A 113 5.10 17.72 -3.61
CA THR A 113 5.33 18.62 -2.46
C THR A 113 5.77 17.87 -1.21
N PHE A 114 5.58 16.54 -1.17
CA PHE A 114 5.74 15.66 -0.01
C PHE A 114 4.80 15.97 1.16
N ASP A 115 3.83 16.86 0.96
CA ASP A 115 2.78 17.10 1.96
C ASP A 115 1.92 15.86 2.16
N ILE A 116 1.49 15.66 3.40
CA ILE A 116 0.66 14.51 3.77
C ILE A 116 -0.67 15.01 4.33
N THR A 117 -1.77 14.50 3.79
CA THR A 117 -3.11 14.80 4.30
C THR A 117 -4.06 13.60 4.13
N LEU A 118 -4.73 13.19 5.20
CA LEU A 118 -5.76 12.16 5.17
C LEU A 118 -7.00 12.58 4.37
N GLN A 119 -7.10 13.87 4.02
CA GLN A 119 -8.16 14.37 3.16
C GLN A 119 -8.16 13.67 1.80
N THR A 120 -6.99 13.30 1.26
CA THR A 120 -6.87 12.54 0.02
C THR A 120 -7.67 11.23 0.09
N THR A 121 -7.48 10.43 1.14
CA THR A 121 -8.28 9.21 1.34
C THR A 121 -9.76 9.51 1.49
N ARG A 122 -10.15 10.55 2.25
CA ARG A 122 -11.56 10.90 2.49
C ARG A 122 -12.29 11.28 1.19
N ASP A 123 -11.59 11.98 0.29
CA ASP A 123 -12.18 12.46 -0.96
C ASP A 123 -12.25 11.33 -2.00
N LEU A 124 -11.18 10.57 -2.18
CA LEU A 124 -11.10 9.52 -3.20
C LEU A 124 -11.88 8.26 -2.82
N ALA A 125 -11.88 7.85 -1.55
CA ALA A 125 -12.51 6.61 -1.12
C ALA A 125 -14.00 6.52 -1.49
N ARG A 126 -14.71 7.66 -1.55
CA ARG A 126 -16.13 7.72 -1.94
C ARG A 126 -16.37 7.44 -3.42
N GLN A 127 -15.31 7.46 -4.23
CA GLN A 127 -15.36 7.28 -5.67
C GLN A 127 -14.80 5.93 -6.12
N VAL A 128 -14.20 5.19 -5.18
CA VAL A 128 -13.74 3.82 -5.43
C VAL A 128 -14.96 2.90 -5.53
N PRO A 129 -15.06 2.05 -6.58
CA PRO A 129 -16.13 1.07 -6.71
C PRO A 129 -16.20 0.11 -5.51
N GLU A 130 -17.42 -0.34 -5.16
CA GLU A 130 -17.67 -1.19 -3.98
C GLU A 130 -17.00 -2.57 -4.05
N ASP A 131 -16.67 -3.04 -5.25
CA ASP A 131 -15.96 -4.30 -5.48
C ASP A 131 -14.45 -4.19 -5.32
N ARG A 132 -13.92 -3.01 -4.97
CA ARG A 132 -12.51 -2.77 -4.72
C ARG A 132 -12.23 -2.63 -3.22
N LEU A 133 -11.06 -3.12 -2.81
CA LEU A 133 -10.55 -2.97 -1.45
C LEU A 133 -9.66 -1.73 -1.36
N ILE A 134 -10.04 -0.80 -0.50
CA ILE A 134 -9.28 0.45 -0.28
C ILE A 134 -8.19 0.22 0.75
N ILE A 135 -6.95 0.50 0.34
CA ILE A 135 -5.77 0.56 1.19
C ILE A 135 -5.38 2.04 1.36
N SER A 136 -5.40 2.57 2.58
CA SER A 136 -4.91 3.93 2.85
C SER A 136 -3.42 3.89 3.18
N GLU A 137 -2.65 4.78 2.54
CA GLU A 137 -1.19 4.81 2.64
C GLU A 137 -0.71 6.19 3.09
N SER A 138 0.36 6.24 3.86
CA SER A 138 1.00 7.44 4.41
C SER A 138 0.12 8.23 5.40
N GLY A 139 0.75 8.89 6.36
CA GLY A 139 0.07 9.78 7.31
C GLY A 139 -0.71 9.08 8.42
N LEU A 140 -0.50 7.79 8.62
CA LEU A 140 -1.18 6.98 9.63
C LEU A 140 -0.27 6.76 10.83
N PHE A 141 -0.55 7.41 11.94
CA PHE A 141 0.29 7.41 13.14
C PHE A 141 -0.40 6.84 14.37
N THR A 142 -1.74 6.93 14.43
CA THR A 142 -2.54 6.58 15.60
C THR A 142 -3.72 5.69 15.25
N PRO A 143 -4.30 4.94 16.22
CA PRO A 143 -5.55 4.23 16.00
C PRO A 143 -6.70 5.15 15.55
N ALA A 144 -6.69 6.43 15.94
CA ALA A 144 -7.69 7.40 15.53
C ALA A 144 -7.59 7.71 14.04
N ASP A 145 -6.37 7.80 13.48
CA ASP A 145 -6.17 7.99 12.05
C ASP A 145 -6.74 6.83 11.24
N LEU A 146 -6.51 5.58 11.72
CA LEU A 146 -7.07 4.39 11.08
C LEU A 146 -8.60 4.40 11.14
N ALA A 147 -9.17 4.73 12.29
CA ALA A 147 -10.62 4.82 12.47
C ALA A 147 -11.23 5.90 11.56
N ASP A 148 -10.56 7.03 11.43
CA ASP A 148 -10.99 8.12 10.57
C ASP A 148 -11.10 7.68 9.11
N VAL A 149 -10.02 7.18 8.51
CA VAL A 149 -10.06 6.75 7.10
C VAL A 149 -10.94 5.51 6.90
N ALA A 150 -11.08 4.65 7.91
CA ALA A 150 -11.99 3.51 7.88
C ALA A 150 -13.47 3.94 7.79
N ALA A 151 -13.83 5.09 8.35
CA ALA A 151 -15.17 5.66 8.23
C ALA A 151 -15.54 6.03 6.78
N TYR A 152 -14.53 6.23 5.92
CA TYR A 152 -14.70 6.50 4.49
C TYR A 152 -14.55 5.25 3.61
N GLY A 153 -14.32 4.08 4.17
CA GLY A 153 -14.29 2.81 3.45
C GLY A 153 -12.93 2.10 3.39
N ALA A 154 -11.85 2.72 3.86
CA ALA A 154 -10.56 2.03 3.95
C ALA A 154 -10.67 0.81 4.88
N ARG A 155 -10.13 -0.33 4.44
CA ARG A 155 -10.15 -1.59 5.21
C ARG A 155 -8.76 -2.11 5.49
N CYS A 156 -7.77 -1.65 4.75
CA CYS A 156 -6.36 -1.99 4.91
C CYS A 156 -5.53 -0.71 5.01
N PHE A 157 -4.36 -0.83 5.62
CA PHE A 157 -3.49 0.31 5.89
C PHE A 157 -2.04 -0.07 5.60
N LEU A 158 -1.36 0.74 4.78
CA LEU A 158 0.06 0.59 4.52
C LEU A 158 0.83 1.61 5.36
N ILE A 159 1.57 1.12 6.35
CA ILE A 159 2.22 1.93 7.38
C ILE A 159 3.70 1.54 7.46
N GLY A 160 4.59 2.43 7.07
CA GLY A 160 6.03 2.22 7.12
C GLY A 160 6.71 3.13 8.13
N GLU A 161 6.85 4.40 7.78
CA GLU A 161 7.67 5.38 8.50
C GLU A 161 7.36 5.47 10.00
N SER A 162 6.09 5.56 10.38
CA SER A 162 5.70 5.72 11.78
C SER A 162 6.03 4.50 12.64
N LEU A 163 6.03 3.30 12.05
CA LEU A 163 6.41 2.06 12.75
C LEU A 163 7.91 1.87 12.80
N MET A 164 8.60 2.10 11.67
CA MET A 164 10.04 1.86 11.56
C MET A 164 10.90 2.84 12.39
N ARG A 165 10.34 3.98 12.78
CA ARG A 165 10.99 4.94 13.69
C ARG A 165 10.91 4.55 15.16
N GLN A 166 10.16 3.50 15.52
CA GLN A 166 9.97 3.08 16.90
C GLN A 166 11.06 2.11 17.36
N ALA A 167 11.44 2.22 18.62
CA ALA A 167 12.42 1.31 19.22
C ALA A 167 11.93 -0.15 19.29
N ASP A 168 10.61 -0.35 19.47
CA ASP A 168 9.94 -1.65 19.44
C ASP A 168 8.81 -1.62 18.40
N VAL A 169 9.13 -2.09 17.19
CA VAL A 169 8.18 -2.16 16.07
C VAL A 169 7.00 -3.08 16.39
N THR A 170 7.22 -4.15 17.15
CA THR A 170 6.15 -5.09 17.52
C THR A 170 5.13 -4.42 18.44
N ALA A 171 5.60 -3.72 19.47
CA ALA A 171 4.73 -2.98 20.39
C ALA A 171 4.00 -1.84 19.65
N ALA A 172 4.69 -1.11 18.79
CA ALA A 172 4.11 -0.04 17.98
C ALA A 172 3.01 -0.56 17.03
N THR A 173 3.25 -1.70 16.38
CA THR A 173 2.24 -2.33 15.51
C THR A 173 1.01 -2.74 16.31
N ARG A 174 1.16 -3.31 17.48
CA ARG A 174 0.02 -3.64 18.36
C ARG A 174 -0.73 -2.38 18.81
N ALA A 175 0.00 -1.33 19.15
CA ALA A 175 -0.59 -0.08 19.61
C ALA A 175 -1.44 0.61 18.53
N ILE A 176 -0.94 0.67 17.29
CA ILE A 176 -1.70 1.30 16.20
C ILE A 176 -2.91 0.47 15.77
N LEU A 177 -2.87 -0.85 15.92
CA LEU A 177 -3.97 -1.76 15.65
C LEU A 177 -4.98 -1.86 16.82
N ALA A 178 -4.67 -1.28 17.97
CA ALA A 178 -5.59 -1.24 19.09
C ALA A 178 -6.85 -0.44 18.68
N ARG A 179 -8.03 -0.99 18.97
CA ARG A 179 -9.30 -0.25 18.75
C ARG A 179 -9.24 1.03 19.57
N PRO A 180 -9.51 2.21 18.97
CA PRO A 180 -9.65 3.42 19.76
C PRO A 180 -10.75 3.16 20.81
N LEU A 181 -10.47 3.51 22.06
CA LEU A 181 -11.50 3.48 23.10
C LEU A 181 -12.64 4.35 22.57
N THR A 182 -13.80 3.76 22.33
CA THR A 182 -15.01 4.54 22.11
C THR A 182 -15.17 5.36 23.38
N SER A 183 -15.09 6.69 23.27
CA SER A 183 -15.57 7.55 24.35
C SER A 183 -17.00 7.13 24.59
N GLU A 184 -17.26 6.43 25.70
CA GLU A 184 -18.62 6.19 26.14
C GLU A 184 -19.29 7.55 26.20
N GLY A 185 -20.29 7.74 25.34
CA GLY A 185 -21.09 8.94 25.33
C GLY A 185 -21.65 9.10 26.73
N GLY A 186 -21.21 10.14 27.41
CA GLY A 186 -21.90 10.62 28.61
C GLY A 186 -23.33 10.91 28.24
N ALA A 187 -24.23 10.28 28.96
CA ALA A 187 -25.64 10.49 28.91
C ALA A 187 -26.01 11.95 29.30
#